data_51e94a6328e1ea9a43e1898b5c95db4d
#
_entry.id   51e94a6328e1ea9a43e1898b5c95db4d
#
_cell.length_a   1.000
_cell.length_b   1.000
_cell.length_c   1.000
_cell.angle_alpha   90.00
_cell.angle_beta   90.00
_cell.angle_gamma   90.00
#
_symmetry.space_group_name_H-M   'P 1'
#
loop_
_entity.id
_entity.type
_entity.pdbx_description
1 polymer ?
#
loop_
_entity_poly.entity_id
_entity_poly.type
_entity_poly.pdbx_seq_one_letter_code
_entity_poly.pdbx_strand_id
1 'polypeptide(L)'
;MFTSNFTVLLIARILPAFLHPVYVSMAFTVAAASVSKEQAPKAVSKVFVGVSAGMVLGVPVTSFIASEVSFSMAMLFFTVVNALVFVATILFIPSMPVKEKVSYGAQLSVLKKTTMWYSIIAVTLINGAMFGFFSYMSDYLKKVTEVPYNVISAVLLVYGLANIVGNVMAG
;
A
#
# COMPACT_ATOMS: atom_id res chain seq x y z
N MET A 1 3.16 7.42 -21.31
CA MET A 1 4.56 7.68 -20.97
C MET A 1 5.15 8.58 -22.04
N PHE A 2 5.42 9.79 -21.66
CA PHE A 2 5.82 10.85 -22.60
C PHE A 2 7.33 11.12 -22.57
N THR A 3 8.09 10.33 -21.81
CA THR A 3 9.54 10.54 -21.69
C THR A 3 10.26 9.21 -21.45
N SER A 4 11.41 9.05 -22.11
CA SER A 4 12.39 7.98 -21.87
C SER A 4 13.51 8.45 -20.92
N ASN A 5 13.45 9.67 -20.40
CA ASN A 5 14.45 10.19 -19.50
C ASN A 5 14.29 9.55 -18.11
N PHE A 6 15.29 8.78 -17.69
CA PHE A 6 15.32 8.05 -16.42
C PHE A 6 15.13 8.98 -15.20
N THR A 7 15.76 10.15 -15.22
CA THR A 7 15.68 11.12 -14.11
C THR A 7 14.25 11.63 -13.92
N VAL A 8 13.55 11.94 -15.01
CA VAL A 8 12.14 12.38 -14.96
C VAL A 8 11.24 11.26 -14.43
N LEU A 9 11.46 10.02 -14.87
CA LEU A 9 10.72 8.86 -14.37
C LEU A 9 10.99 8.62 -12.87
N LEU A 10 12.22 8.79 -12.43
CA LEU A 10 12.60 8.63 -11.03
C LEU A 10 11.91 9.69 -10.14
N ILE A 11 11.96 10.96 -10.54
CA ILE A 11 11.31 12.06 -9.81
C ILE A 11 9.79 11.83 -9.75
N ALA A 12 9.19 11.45 -10.87
CA ALA A 12 7.75 11.17 -10.94
C ALA A 12 7.33 10.00 -10.02
N ARG A 13 8.23 9.08 -9.67
CA ARG A 13 7.97 7.99 -8.71
C ARG A 13 8.25 8.38 -7.27
N ILE A 14 9.23 9.22 -7.02
CA ILE A 14 9.60 9.67 -5.68
C ILE A 14 8.50 10.59 -5.10
N LEU A 15 7.94 11.49 -5.92
CA LEU A 15 6.95 12.46 -5.46
C LEU A 15 5.68 11.80 -4.84
N PRO A 16 5.04 10.81 -5.47
CA PRO A 16 3.95 10.07 -4.83
C PRO A 16 4.37 9.31 -3.57
N ALA A 17 5.61 8.82 -3.50
CA ALA A 17 6.11 8.09 -2.33
C ALA A 17 6.16 8.97 -1.07
N PHE A 18 6.43 10.27 -1.20
CA PHE A 18 6.35 11.22 -0.09
C PHE A 18 4.92 11.51 0.36
N LEU A 19 3.95 11.46 -0.55
CA LEU A 19 2.54 11.73 -0.25
C LEU A 19 1.82 10.48 0.28
N HIS A 20 2.30 9.29 -0.05
CA HIS A 20 1.68 8.02 0.32
C HIS A 20 1.50 7.84 1.85
N PRO A 21 2.47 8.15 2.72
CA PRO A 21 2.28 8.03 4.18
C PRO A 21 1.18 8.93 4.71
N VAL A 22 1.01 10.12 4.14
CA VAL A 22 -0.07 11.05 4.52
C VAL A 22 -1.42 10.45 4.16
N TYR A 23 -1.57 9.96 2.93
CA TYR A 23 -2.80 9.32 2.49
C TYR A 23 -3.18 8.11 3.35
N VAL A 24 -2.23 7.21 3.60
CA VAL A 24 -2.46 5.99 4.39
C VAL A 24 -2.82 6.33 5.83
N SER A 25 -2.12 7.27 6.46
CA SER A 25 -2.42 7.77 7.81
C SER A 25 -3.83 8.36 7.90
N MET A 26 -4.22 9.16 6.91
CA MET A 26 -5.58 9.71 6.83
C MET A 26 -6.63 8.62 6.63
N ALA A 27 -6.40 7.63 5.78
CA ALA A 27 -7.32 6.53 5.54
C ALA A 27 -7.59 5.73 6.83
N PHE A 28 -6.56 5.41 7.60
CA PHE A 28 -6.72 4.73 8.89
C PHE A 28 -7.44 5.59 9.91
N THR A 29 -7.11 6.87 10.00
CA THR A 29 -7.75 7.81 10.93
C THR A 29 -9.23 7.96 10.61
N VAL A 30 -9.59 8.15 9.36
CA VAL A 30 -10.98 8.26 8.90
C VAL A 30 -11.74 6.96 9.16
N ALA A 31 -11.15 5.80 8.84
CA ALA A 31 -11.78 4.51 9.10
C ALA A 31 -12.04 4.30 10.61
N ALA A 32 -11.07 4.60 11.46
CA ALA A 32 -11.22 4.49 12.90
C ALA A 32 -12.25 5.49 13.47
N ALA A 33 -12.28 6.72 12.95
CA ALA A 33 -13.21 7.77 13.40
C ALA A 33 -14.66 7.57 12.90
N SER A 34 -14.87 6.73 11.90
CA SER A 34 -16.19 6.46 11.31
C SER A 34 -17.03 5.45 12.12
N VAL A 35 -16.44 4.85 13.16
CA VAL A 35 -17.08 3.80 13.97
C VAL A 35 -16.88 4.06 15.46
N SER A 36 -17.53 3.27 16.33
CA SER A 36 -17.29 3.33 17.78
C SER A 36 -15.85 2.90 18.13
N LYS A 37 -15.36 3.32 19.31
CA LYS A 37 -13.99 3.00 19.75
C LYS A 37 -13.70 1.49 19.79
N GLU A 38 -14.71 0.69 20.15
CA GLU A 38 -14.61 -0.77 20.21
C GLU A 38 -14.48 -1.39 18.81
N GLN A 39 -15.04 -0.75 17.80
CA GLN A 39 -15.03 -1.22 16.42
C GLN A 39 -13.87 -0.64 15.58
N ALA A 40 -13.13 0.32 16.12
CA ALA A 40 -12.04 0.97 15.41
C ALA A 40 -10.96 -0.02 14.91
N PRO A 41 -10.49 -1.02 15.68
CA PRO A 41 -9.54 -2.02 15.16
C PRO A 41 -10.08 -2.76 13.96
N LYS A 42 -11.35 -3.16 13.97
CA LYS A 42 -12.00 -3.87 12.88
C LYS A 42 -12.15 -3.00 11.63
N ALA A 43 -12.41 -1.71 11.79
CA ALA A 43 -12.47 -0.76 10.66
C ALA A 43 -11.10 -0.57 10.01
N VAL A 44 -10.04 -0.44 10.81
CA VAL A 44 -8.66 -0.34 10.33
C VAL A 44 -8.24 -1.63 9.62
N SER A 45 -8.58 -2.80 10.17
CA SER A 45 -8.32 -4.10 9.54
C SER A 45 -8.95 -4.22 8.15
N LYS A 46 -10.16 -3.70 7.94
CA LYS A 46 -10.79 -3.66 6.60
C LYS A 46 -10.00 -2.84 5.59
N VAL A 47 -9.33 -1.78 6.01
CA VAL A 47 -8.44 -1.01 5.13
C VAL A 47 -7.24 -1.87 4.72
N PHE A 48 -6.63 -2.62 5.65
CA PHE A 48 -5.55 -3.56 5.33
C PHE A 48 -6.00 -4.70 4.41
N VAL A 49 -7.21 -5.22 4.57
CA VAL A 49 -7.79 -6.19 3.62
C VAL A 49 -7.85 -5.59 2.21
N GLY A 50 -8.26 -4.33 2.09
CA GLY A 50 -8.26 -3.62 0.80
C GLY A 50 -6.86 -3.51 0.19
N VAL A 51 -5.84 -3.19 1.00
CA VAL A 51 -4.43 -3.15 0.56
C VAL A 51 -3.98 -4.53 0.06
N SER A 52 -4.26 -5.58 0.83
CA SER A 52 -3.90 -6.96 0.45
C SER A 52 -4.61 -7.42 -0.82
N ALA A 53 -5.91 -7.11 -0.96
CA ALA A 53 -6.67 -7.41 -2.18
C ALA A 53 -6.08 -6.67 -3.39
N GLY A 54 -5.67 -5.42 -3.22
CA GLY A 54 -4.97 -4.65 -4.24
C GLY A 54 -3.65 -5.30 -4.68
N MET A 55 -2.88 -5.86 -3.75
CA MET A 55 -1.65 -6.60 -4.08
C MET A 55 -1.95 -7.91 -4.82
N VAL A 56 -2.93 -8.68 -4.35
CA VAL A 56 -3.30 -9.99 -4.94
C VAL A 56 -3.83 -9.84 -6.36
N LEU A 57 -4.62 -8.82 -6.63
CA LEU A 57 -5.25 -8.61 -7.93
C LEU A 57 -4.45 -7.64 -8.81
N GLY A 58 -3.95 -6.55 -8.24
CA GLY A 58 -3.30 -5.48 -8.98
C GLY A 58 -1.99 -5.89 -9.61
N VAL A 59 -1.14 -6.61 -8.87
CA VAL A 59 0.17 -7.05 -9.38
C VAL A 59 0.03 -8.03 -10.54
N PRO A 60 -0.75 -9.13 -10.46
CA PRO A 60 -0.95 -10.03 -11.58
C PRO A 60 -1.58 -9.36 -12.81
N VAL A 61 -2.63 -8.55 -12.61
CA VAL A 61 -3.30 -7.85 -13.71
C VAL A 61 -2.34 -6.89 -14.41
N THR A 62 -1.59 -6.12 -13.65
CA THR A 62 -0.63 -5.16 -14.22
C THR A 62 0.51 -5.86 -14.94
N SER A 63 1.01 -6.98 -14.38
CA SER A 63 2.05 -7.80 -15.01
C SER A 63 1.56 -8.45 -16.29
N PHE A 64 0.34 -8.96 -16.30
CA PHE A 64 -0.29 -9.53 -17.50
C PHE A 64 -0.43 -8.48 -18.61
N ILE A 65 -0.95 -7.29 -18.31
CA ILE A 65 -1.04 -6.21 -19.29
C ILE A 65 0.34 -5.81 -19.81
N ALA A 66 1.35 -5.77 -18.94
CA ALA A 66 2.71 -5.39 -19.33
C ALA A 66 3.37 -6.44 -20.24
N SER A 67 3.09 -7.74 -20.03
CA SER A 67 3.65 -8.83 -20.83
C SER A 67 2.94 -9.03 -22.17
N GLU A 68 1.61 -8.99 -22.18
CA GLU A 68 0.80 -9.33 -23.36
C GLU A 68 0.52 -8.13 -24.28
N VAL A 69 0.50 -6.92 -23.73
CA VAL A 69 0.17 -5.73 -24.51
C VAL A 69 1.36 -4.77 -24.58
N SER A 70 1.64 -4.07 -23.51
CA SER A 70 2.83 -3.21 -23.38
C SER A 70 2.95 -2.64 -21.98
N PHE A 71 4.16 -2.24 -21.61
CA PHE A 71 4.42 -1.50 -20.37
C PHE A 71 3.65 -0.16 -20.30
N SER A 72 3.48 0.53 -21.42
CA SER A 72 2.70 1.77 -21.50
C SER A 72 1.23 1.57 -21.17
N MET A 73 0.64 0.47 -21.63
CA MET A 73 -0.75 0.10 -21.32
C MET A 73 -0.93 -0.28 -19.84
N ALA A 74 0.03 -0.96 -19.24
CA ALA A 74 0.02 -1.23 -17.80
C ALA A 74 0.05 0.07 -16.98
N MET A 75 0.85 1.06 -17.39
CA MET A 75 0.88 2.38 -16.75
C MET A 75 -0.42 3.18 -16.98
N LEU A 76 -1.02 3.06 -18.15
CA LEU A 76 -2.32 3.67 -18.43
C LEU A 76 -3.42 3.07 -17.54
N PHE A 77 -3.47 1.75 -17.43
CA PHE A 77 -4.37 1.04 -16.53
C PHE A 77 -4.22 1.55 -15.08
N PHE A 78 -2.98 1.62 -14.58
CA PHE A 78 -2.70 2.16 -13.25
C PHE A 78 -3.19 3.61 -13.09
N THR A 79 -3.01 4.45 -14.11
CA THR A 79 -3.48 5.84 -14.11
C THR A 79 -4.99 5.92 -14.05
N VAL A 80 -5.69 5.11 -14.85
CA VAL A 80 -7.17 5.07 -14.86
C VAL A 80 -7.72 4.62 -13.52
N VAL A 81 -7.16 3.56 -12.93
CA VAL A 81 -7.57 3.08 -11.60
C VAL A 81 -7.38 4.17 -10.54
N ASN A 82 -6.24 4.87 -10.54
CA ASN A 82 -6.01 5.96 -9.59
C ASN A 82 -6.98 7.14 -9.81
N ALA A 83 -7.29 7.48 -11.06
CA ALA A 83 -8.27 8.52 -11.37
C ALA A 83 -9.67 8.13 -10.87
N LEU A 84 -10.09 6.88 -11.06
CA LEU A 84 -11.37 6.37 -10.54
C LEU A 84 -11.40 6.41 -9.01
N VAL A 85 -10.32 5.99 -8.34
CA VAL A 85 -10.22 6.07 -6.87
C VAL A 85 -10.28 7.51 -6.39
N PHE A 86 -9.63 8.45 -7.09
CA PHE A 86 -9.69 9.87 -6.77
C PHE A 86 -11.11 10.42 -6.86
N VAL A 87 -11.81 10.13 -7.96
CA VAL A 87 -13.21 10.54 -8.15
C VAL A 87 -14.10 9.89 -7.08
N ALA A 88 -13.95 8.60 -6.82
CA ALA A 88 -14.71 7.90 -5.78
C ALA A 88 -14.46 8.50 -4.39
N THR A 89 -13.22 8.88 -4.09
CA THR A 89 -12.88 9.55 -2.82
C THR A 89 -13.63 10.87 -2.66
N ILE A 90 -13.68 11.69 -3.71
CA ILE A 90 -14.42 12.98 -3.68
C ILE A 90 -15.92 12.74 -3.51
N LEU A 91 -16.48 11.73 -4.15
CA LEU A 91 -17.93 11.49 -4.16
C LEU A 91 -18.43 10.80 -2.89
N PHE A 92 -17.66 9.87 -2.34
CA PHE A 92 -18.13 8.99 -1.25
C PHE A 92 -17.56 9.32 0.12
N ILE A 93 -16.42 10.02 0.21
CA ILE A 93 -15.85 10.37 1.51
C ILE A 93 -16.33 11.76 1.92
N PRO A 94 -17.16 11.86 2.99
CA PRO A 94 -17.63 13.15 3.46
C PRO A 94 -16.45 13.97 4.02
N SER A 95 -16.54 15.30 3.87
CA SER A 95 -15.59 16.21 4.48
C SER A 95 -15.67 16.08 6.00
N MET A 96 -14.59 15.66 6.62
CA MET A 96 -14.47 15.60 8.08
C MET A 96 -13.75 16.86 8.57
N PRO A 97 -14.46 17.82 9.22
CA PRO A 97 -13.80 18.98 9.78
C PRO A 97 -12.86 18.56 10.92
N VAL A 98 -11.66 19.08 10.90
CA VAL A 98 -10.68 18.88 11.98
C VAL A 98 -11.23 19.58 13.22
N LYS A 99 -11.72 18.79 14.19
CA LYS A 99 -12.34 19.31 15.42
C LYS A 99 -11.33 19.97 16.35
N GLU A 100 -10.06 19.54 16.31
CA GLU A 100 -8.99 20.10 17.13
C GLU A 100 -7.73 20.32 16.30
N LYS A 101 -7.23 21.54 16.28
CA LYS A 101 -5.91 21.85 15.70
C LYS A 101 -4.84 21.41 16.72
N VAL A 102 -4.30 20.23 16.54
CA VAL A 102 -3.17 19.79 17.36
C VAL A 102 -1.96 20.66 17.00
N SER A 103 -1.41 21.34 18.01
CA SER A 103 -0.23 22.18 17.83
C SER A 103 0.95 21.37 17.30
N TYR A 104 1.71 21.93 16.35
CA TYR A 104 2.93 21.29 15.82
C TYR A 104 3.92 20.90 16.92
N GLY A 105 4.01 21.71 18.00
CA GLY A 105 4.81 21.39 19.17
C GLY A 105 4.35 20.14 19.91
N ALA A 106 3.04 19.92 20.04
CA ALA A 106 2.49 18.71 20.64
C ALA A 106 2.75 17.48 19.78
N GLN A 107 2.67 17.60 18.46
CA GLN A 107 3.00 16.50 17.52
C GLN A 107 4.50 16.13 17.61
N LEU A 108 5.38 17.11 17.65
CA LEU A 108 6.82 16.88 17.78
C LEU A 108 7.21 16.35 19.17
N SER A 109 6.46 16.67 20.22
CA SER A 109 6.71 16.16 21.56
C SER A 109 6.55 14.64 21.66
N VAL A 110 5.72 14.04 20.82
CA VAL A 110 5.55 12.58 20.75
C VAL A 110 6.85 11.90 20.31
N LEU A 111 7.62 12.54 19.43
CA LEU A 111 8.92 12.02 18.97
C LEU A 111 10.01 12.05 20.06
N LYS A 112 9.80 12.78 21.16
CA LYS A 112 10.72 12.76 22.31
C LYS A 112 10.59 11.49 23.16
N LYS A 113 9.51 10.72 23.00
CA LYS A 113 9.30 9.49 23.76
C LYS A 113 10.11 8.35 23.13
N THR A 114 11.02 7.74 23.89
CA THR A 114 11.86 6.62 23.47
C THR A 114 11.03 5.44 22.94
N THR A 115 9.88 5.17 23.56
CA THR A 115 8.95 4.10 23.12
C THR A 115 8.48 4.29 21.67
N MET A 116 8.33 5.55 21.22
CA MET A 116 7.94 5.85 19.84
C MET A 116 9.04 5.44 18.85
N TRP A 117 10.30 5.66 19.20
CA TRP A 117 11.43 5.23 18.36
C TRP A 117 11.53 3.72 18.23
N TYR A 118 11.34 2.97 19.33
CA TYR A 118 11.28 1.51 19.25
C TYR A 118 10.13 1.04 18.35
N SER A 119 8.95 1.65 18.45
CA SER A 119 7.82 1.32 17.59
C SER A 119 8.11 1.64 16.12
N ILE A 120 8.69 2.82 15.83
CA ILE A 120 9.06 3.22 14.46
C ILE A 120 10.07 2.25 13.87
N ILE A 121 11.13 1.91 14.61
CA ILE A 121 12.16 0.97 14.16
C ILE A 121 11.55 -0.41 13.93
N ALA A 122 10.77 -0.93 14.85
CA ALA A 122 10.12 -2.22 14.73
C ALA A 122 9.21 -2.30 13.48
N VAL A 123 8.33 -1.31 13.31
CA VAL A 123 7.43 -1.23 12.15
C VAL A 123 8.20 -1.08 10.84
N THR A 124 9.26 -0.28 10.84
CA THR A 124 10.12 -0.11 9.65
C THR A 124 10.82 -1.41 9.27
N LEU A 125 11.38 -2.12 10.24
CA LEU A 125 12.06 -3.40 9.99
C LEU A 125 11.08 -4.48 9.52
N ILE A 126 9.92 -4.60 10.16
CA ILE A 126 8.89 -5.59 9.80
C ILE A 126 8.37 -5.32 8.37
N ASN A 127 8.00 -4.08 8.09
CA ASN A 127 7.51 -3.73 6.75
C ASN A 127 8.62 -3.84 5.70
N GLY A 128 9.83 -3.39 6.01
CA GLY A 128 10.99 -3.51 5.12
C GLY A 128 11.29 -4.97 4.77
N ALA A 129 11.26 -5.86 5.75
CA ALA A 129 11.45 -7.30 5.53
C ALA A 129 10.30 -7.89 4.69
N MET A 130 9.05 -7.55 5.00
CA MET A 130 7.87 -8.07 4.30
C MET A 130 7.83 -7.61 2.83
N PHE A 131 7.97 -6.32 2.59
CA PHE A 131 7.96 -5.78 1.23
C PHE A 131 9.23 -6.14 0.44
N GLY A 132 10.39 -6.18 1.10
CA GLY A 132 11.64 -6.65 0.51
C GLY A 132 11.53 -8.10 0.05
N PHE A 133 11.06 -8.99 0.93
CA PHE A 133 10.84 -10.40 0.60
C PHE A 133 9.86 -10.56 -0.58
N PHE A 134 8.71 -9.88 -0.53
CA PHE A 134 7.72 -9.95 -1.60
C PHE A 134 8.27 -9.45 -2.94
N SER A 135 9.02 -8.34 -2.95
CA SER A 135 9.59 -7.75 -4.15
C SER A 135 10.63 -8.65 -4.84
N TYR A 136 11.44 -9.35 -4.05
CA TYR A 136 12.51 -10.20 -4.58
C TYR A 136 12.09 -11.67 -4.76
N MET A 137 10.97 -12.07 -4.18
CA MET A 137 10.52 -13.46 -4.20
C MET A 137 10.34 -13.99 -5.62
N SER A 138 9.74 -13.22 -6.52
CA SER A 138 9.55 -13.60 -7.93
C SER A 138 10.88 -13.83 -8.65
N ASP A 139 11.81 -12.91 -8.49
CA ASP A 139 13.14 -13.00 -9.08
C ASP A 139 13.98 -14.16 -8.50
N TYR A 140 13.87 -14.38 -7.19
CA TYR A 140 14.54 -15.49 -6.51
C TYR A 140 14.02 -16.84 -7.01
N LEU A 141 12.71 -17.03 -7.03
CA LEU A 141 12.07 -18.26 -7.50
C LEU A 141 12.41 -18.54 -8.97
N LYS A 142 12.53 -17.51 -9.81
CA LYS A 142 12.88 -17.66 -11.21
C LYS A 142 14.36 -17.98 -11.43
N LYS A 143 15.26 -17.26 -10.72
CA LYS A 143 16.72 -17.29 -11.00
C LYS A 143 17.46 -18.34 -10.20
N VAL A 144 17.01 -18.67 -8.99
CA VAL A 144 17.71 -19.55 -8.05
C VAL A 144 17.06 -20.93 -7.99
N THR A 145 15.72 -20.98 -7.95
CA THR A 145 14.99 -22.24 -7.86
C THR A 145 14.51 -22.75 -9.24
N GLU A 146 14.65 -21.93 -10.28
CA GLU A 146 14.29 -22.26 -11.67
C GLU A 146 12.86 -22.81 -11.85
N VAL A 147 11.95 -22.44 -10.94
CA VAL A 147 10.55 -22.88 -11.03
C VAL A 147 9.81 -22.17 -12.17
N PRO A 148 8.89 -22.86 -12.85
CA PRO A 148 8.13 -22.30 -13.95
C PRO A 148 7.17 -21.18 -13.48
N TYR A 149 6.83 -20.27 -14.39
CA TYR A 149 6.01 -19.07 -14.10
C TYR A 149 4.66 -19.36 -13.45
N ASN A 150 4.01 -20.47 -13.80
CA ASN A 150 2.74 -20.87 -13.18
C ASN A 150 2.89 -21.15 -11.68
N VAL A 151 4.01 -21.74 -11.25
CA VAL A 151 4.31 -21.99 -9.85
C VAL A 151 4.62 -20.67 -9.13
N ILE A 152 5.38 -19.77 -9.76
CA ILE A 152 5.65 -18.43 -9.20
C ILE A 152 4.33 -17.69 -8.97
N SER A 153 3.44 -17.68 -9.96
CA SER A 153 2.12 -17.04 -9.84
C SER A 153 1.28 -17.65 -8.73
N ALA A 154 1.30 -18.97 -8.58
CA ALA A 154 0.59 -19.66 -7.50
C ALA A 154 1.15 -19.28 -6.12
N VAL A 155 2.48 -19.22 -5.96
CA VAL A 155 3.14 -18.82 -4.72
C VAL A 155 2.77 -17.38 -4.33
N LEU A 156 2.81 -16.45 -5.29
CA LEU A 156 2.43 -15.04 -5.05
C LEU A 156 0.95 -14.92 -4.68
N LEU A 157 0.09 -15.71 -5.30
CA LEU A 157 -1.34 -15.74 -4.98
C LEU A 157 -1.59 -16.28 -3.58
N VAL A 158 -0.95 -17.40 -3.22
CA VAL A 158 -1.06 -17.98 -1.86
C VAL A 158 -0.55 -17.00 -0.81
N TYR A 159 0.58 -16.33 -1.07
CA TYR A 159 1.12 -15.29 -0.19
C TYR A 159 0.11 -14.15 0.01
N GLY A 160 -0.49 -13.66 -1.07
CA GLY A 160 -1.49 -12.60 -1.01
C GLY A 160 -2.76 -13.02 -0.25
N LEU A 161 -3.26 -14.23 -0.50
CA LEU A 161 -4.41 -14.78 0.24
C LEU A 161 -4.10 -14.94 1.73
N ALA A 162 -2.91 -15.42 2.09
CA ALA A 162 -2.48 -15.52 3.48
C ALA A 162 -2.46 -14.16 4.18
N ASN A 163 -2.04 -13.08 3.48
CA ASN A 163 -2.12 -11.71 4.00
C ASN A 163 -3.57 -11.27 4.27
N ILE A 164 -4.49 -11.58 3.36
CA ILE A 164 -5.93 -11.26 3.55
C ILE A 164 -6.46 -11.98 4.79
N VAL A 165 -6.21 -13.28 4.89
CA VAL A 165 -6.66 -14.10 6.05
C VAL A 165 -6.05 -13.56 7.34
N GLY A 166 -4.75 -13.27 7.36
CA GLY A 166 -4.07 -12.70 8.52
C GLY A 166 -4.67 -11.37 8.97
N ASN A 167 -4.98 -10.48 8.04
CA ASN A 167 -5.61 -9.18 8.34
C ASN A 167 -7.05 -9.32 8.85
N VAL A 168 -7.81 -10.30 8.34
CA VAL A 168 -9.17 -10.58 8.84
C VAL A 168 -9.12 -11.17 10.25
N MET A 169 -8.14 -12.04 10.54
CA MET A 169 -7.99 -12.64 11.88
C MET A 169 -7.48 -11.64 12.93
N ALA A 170 -6.75 -10.62 12.51
CA ALA A 170 -6.19 -9.59 13.40
C ALA A 170 -7.20 -8.50 13.80
N GLY A 171 -8.32 -8.35 13.09
CA GLY A 171 -9.38 -7.35 13.33
C GLY A 171 -10.66 -7.94 13.86
#